data_614cd380b7f7ba79cc47a59d81043c8c
#
_entry.id   614cd380b7f7ba79cc47a59d81043c8c
#
_cell.length_a   1.000
_cell.length_b   1.000
_cell.length_c   1.000
_cell.angle_alpha   90.00
_cell.angle_beta   90.00
_cell.angle_gamma   90.00
#
_symmetry.space_group_name_H-M   'P 1'
#
loop_
_entity.id
_entity.type
_entity.pdbx_description
1 polymer ?
#
loop_
_entity_poly.entity_id
_entity_poly.type
_entity_poly.pdbx_seq_one_letter_code
_entity_poly.pdbx_strand_id
1 'polypeptide(L)'
;GELTNDYVEGSALQWRWGVFYDPESLISLFPSRDHFVSELNDFFEKANDRLGWWHPGSYYWHGNQPDIHAAYLFNAAGRPDLTQKWVRWILETKHGDNFVGLDGNDDGGTLSAWYIFSALGFYPVAGTDIYQLGAPLFKSTEIKIGDKILQIIADNYAPDHIYAYRVWLNDQHLDRWWI
;
A
#
# COMPACT_ATOMS: atom_id res chain seq x y z
N GLY A 1 10.88 -14.38 -12.38
CA GLY A 1 9.88 -15.37 -12.10
C GLY A 1 8.86 -15.46 -13.20
N GLU A 2 8.77 -16.60 -13.84
CA GLU A 2 7.69 -16.86 -14.79
C GLU A 2 6.44 -17.27 -14.02
N LEU A 3 5.25 -17.02 -14.59
CA LEU A 3 4.01 -17.62 -14.12
C LEU A 3 4.09 -19.12 -14.33
N THR A 4 3.98 -19.89 -13.26
CA THR A 4 4.02 -21.36 -13.29
C THR A 4 2.72 -21.91 -12.70
N ASN A 5 2.45 -23.21 -12.91
CA ASN A 5 1.31 -23.88 -12.29
C ASN A 5 1.50 -24.19 -10.79
N ASP A 6 2.64 -23.78 -10.20
CA ASP A 6 2.93 -23.99 -8.78
C ASP A 6 2.23 -22.99 -7.87
N TYR A 7 1.75 -21.86 -8.44
CA TYR A 7 1.07 -20.78 -7.73
C TYR A 7 -0.28 -20.48 -8.37
N VAL A 8 -1.30 -20.30 -7.54
CA VAL A 8 -2.63 -19.92 -8.00
C VAL A 8 -2.69 -18.41 -8.16
N GLU A 9 -3.15 -17.95 -9.34
CA GLU A 9 -3.40 -16.54 -9.65
C GLU A 9 -2.20 -15.59 -9.44
N GLY A 10 -0.98 -16.12 -9.52
CA GLY A 10 0.18 -15.28 -9.29
C GLY A 10 1.49 -15.99 -9.60
N SER A 11 2.59 -15.29 -9.40
CA SER A 11 3.96 -15.78 -9.51
C SER A 11 4.59 -16.00 -8.14
N ALA A 12 5.70 -16.71 -8.08
CA ALA A 12 6.52 -16.83 -6.87
C ALA A 12 6.96 -15.48 -6.32
N LEU A 13 7.18 -14.48 -7.20
CA LEU A 13 7.56 -13.13 -6.80
C LEU A 13 6.40 -12.37 -6.14
N GLN A 14 5.18 -12.58 -6.60
CA GLN A 14 3.98 -11.97 -6.02
C GLN A 14 3.67 -12.61 -4.65
N TRP A 15 3.61 -13.93 -4.59
CA TRP A 15 3.33 -14.65 -3.34
C TRP A 15 4.40 -14.48 -2.25
N ARG A 16 5.63 -14.10 -2.61
CA ARG A 16 6.72 -13.81 -1.66
C ARG A 16 6.32 -12.75 -0.61
N TRP A 17 5.52 -11.78 -0.99
CA TRP A 17 5.16 -10.64 -0.14
C TRP A 17 3.93 -10.89 0.73
N GLY A 18 3.28 -12.04 0.61
CA GLY A 18 2.01 -12.40 1.26
C GLY A 18 2.03 -12.48 2.80
N VAL A 19 3.08 -12.03 3.48
CA VAL A 19 3.24 -12.09 4.95
C VAL A 19 3.09 -10.68 5.54
N PHE A 20 1.87 -10.15 5.52
CA PHE A 20 1.58 -8.78 5.98
C PHE A 20 1.41 -8.68 7.51
N TYR A 21 1.11 -9.77 8.18
CA TYR A 21 0.85 -9.84 9.61
C TYR A 21 2.13 -9.96 10.45
N ASP A 22 3.27 -10.31 9.86
CA ASP A 22 4.57 -10.40 10.53
C ASP A 22 5.70 -9.94 9.59
N PRO A 23 5.75 -8.64 9.28
CA PRO A 23 6.72 -8.09 8.33
C PRO A 23 8.17 -8.19 8.85
N GLU A 24 8.40 -8.16 10.16
CA GLU A 24 9.76 -8.29 10.70
C GLU A 24 10.32 -9.71 10.49
N SER A 25 9.51 -10.75 10.69
CA SER A 25 9.91 -12.11 10.35
C SER A 25 10.17 -12.26 8.85
N LEU A 26 9.33 -11.68 7.99
CA LEU A 26 9.58 -11.67 6.54
C LEU A 26 10.92 -10.99 6.21
N ILE A 27 11.20 -9.81 6.75
CA ILE A 27 12.46 -9.09 6.55
C ILE A 27 13.66 -9.94 6.98
N SER A 28 13.53 -10.69 8.08
CA SER A 28 14.60 -11.53 8.61
C SER A 28 15.02 -12.69 7.69
N LEU A 29 14.19 -13.05 6.72
CA LEU A 29 14.51 -14.08 5.72
C LEU A 29 15.44 -13.56 4.60
N PHE A 30 15.66 -12.26 4.52
CA PHE A 30 16.56 -11.64 3.54
C PHE A 30 17.95 -11.44 4.13
N PRO A 31 19.00 -11.37 3.29
CA PRO A 31 20.38 -11.18 3.76
C PRO A 31 20.58 -9.91 4.62
N SER A 32 19.81 -8.89 4.36
CA SER A 32 19.77 -7.64 5.13
C SER A 32 18.46 -6.89 4.87
N ARG A 33 18.13 -5.93 5.74
CA ARG A 33 17.00 -5.01 5.57
C ARG A 33 17.13 -4.20 4.27
N ASP A 34 18.33 -3.76 3.92
CA ASP A 34 18.59 -3.03 2.66
C ASP A 34 18.35 -3.92 1.44
N HIS A 35 18.70 -5.20 1.53
CA HIS A 35 18.42 -6.17 0.45
C HIS A 35 16.91 -6.38 0.28
N PHE A 36 16.17 -6.54 1.39
CA PHE A 36 14.71 -6.59 1.36
C PHE A 36 14.11 -5.35 0.68
N VAL A 37 14.56 -4.14 1.09
CA VAL A 37 14.10 -2.87 0.50
C VAL A 37 14.40 -2.81 -1.00
N SER A 38 15.60 -3.23 -1.41
CA SER A 38 15.98 -3.25 -2.82
C SER A 38 15.11 -4.20 -3.65
N GLU A 39 14.89 -5.43 -3.18
CA GLU A 39 14.07 -6.40 -3.90
C GLU A 39 12.60 -5.99 -3.96
N LEU A 40 12.06 -5.44 -2.87
CA LEU A 40 10.69 -4.93 -2.84
C LEU A 40 10.52 -3.71 -3.76
N ASN A 41 11.50 -2.80 -3.79
CA ASN A 41 11.46 -1.66 -4.70
C ASN A 41 11.54 -2.11 -6.16
N ASP A 42 12.42 -3.05 -6.49
CA ASP A 42 12.52 -3.69 -7.82
C ASP A 42 11.21 -4.35 -8.26
N PHE A 43 10.47 -4.93 -7.32
CA PHE A 43 9.17 -5.55 -7.57
C PHE A 43 8.15 -4.52 -8.08
N PHE A 44 8.17 -3.31 -7.55
CA PHE A 44 7.32 -2.20 -8.04
C PHE A 44 7.89 -1.55 -9.31
N GLU A 45 9.20 -1.30 -9.39
CA GLU A 45 9.84 -0.67 -10.56
C GLU A 45 9.63 -1.46 -11.86
N LYS A 46 9.48 -2.79 -11.77
CA LYS A 46 9.26 -3.69 -12.90
C LYS A 46 7.78 -4.00 -13.14
N ALA A 47 6.89 -3.38 -12.36
CA ALA A 47 5.45 -3.59 -12.50
C ALA A 47 4.92 -2.98 -13.81
N ASN A 48 3.79 -3.53 -14.28
CA ASN A 48 3.06 -2.95 -15.40
C ASN A 48 2.22 -1.77 -14.91
N ASP A 49 2.32 -0.63 -15.55
CA ASP A 49 1.57 0.61 -15.24
C ASP A 49 0.16 0.66 -15.87
N ARG A 50 -0.23 -0.34 -16.67
CA ARG A 50 -1.54 -0.36 -17.35
C ARG A 50 -2.65 -0.75 -16.37
N LEU A 51 -3.71 0.03 -16.37
CA LEU A 51 -4.93 -0.24 -15.63
C LEU A 51 -5.77 -1.33 -16.33
N GLY A 52 -6.39 -2.22 -15.55
CA GLY A 52 -7.33 -3.23 -16.04
C GLY A 52 -6.67 -4.39 -16.80
N TRP A 53 -5.40 -4.63 -16.61
CA TRP A 53 -4.67 -5.67 -17.32
C TRP A 53 -4.84 -7.05 -16.67
N TRP A 54 -5.31 -8.05 -17.43
CA TRP A 54 -5.54 -9.43 -16.98
C TRP A 54 -4.33 -10.35 -16.99
N HIS A 55 -3.19 -9.88 -17.49
CA HIS A 55 -1.94 -10.62 -17.48
C HIS A 55 -0.91 -9.84 -16.66
N PRO A 56 -0.89 -10.02 -15.34
CA PRO A 56 -0.10 -9.21 -14.42
C PRO A 56 1.40 -9.29 -14.67
N GLY A 57 1.86 -10.31 -15.38
CA GLY A 57 3.27 -10.64 -15.40
C GLY A 57 3.73 -11.24 -14.07
N SER A 58 5.02 -11.11 -13.77
CA SER A 58 5.61 -11.71 -12.57
C SER A 58 5.80 -10.75 -11.40
N TYR A 59 5.60 -9.45 -11.64
CA TYR A 59 5.83 -8.37 -10.68
C TYR A 59 4.52 -7.83 -10.13
N TYR A 60 4.57 -6.74 -9.37
CA TYR A 60 3.40 -6.17 -8.71
C TYR A 60 2.18 -6.07 -9.62
N TRP A 61 1.07 -6.59 -9.13
CA TRP A 61 -0.25 -6.46 -9.74
C TRP A 61 -1.29 -6.16 -8.67
N HIS A 62 -1.92 -5.00 -8.76
CA HIS A 62 -2.86 -4.55 -7.74
C HIS A 62 -4.14 -5.38 -7.66
N GLY A 63 -4.46 -6.15 -8.69
CA GLY A 63 -5.64 -7.01 -8.78
C GLY A 63 -5.58 -8.30 -7.97
N ASN A 64 -4.51 -8.55 -7.18
CA ASN A 64 -4.38 -9.79 -6.43
C ASN A 64 -4.00 -9.56 -4.96
N GLN A 65 -4.64 -10.32 -4.06
CA GLN A 65 -4.52 -10.19 -2.60
C GLN A 65 -3.08 -10.31 -2.06
N PRO A 66 -2.18 -11.17 -2.59
CA PRO A 66 -0.79 -11.22 -2.12
C PRO A 66 -0.04 -9.90 -2.26
N ASP A 67 -0.46 -9.04 -3.18
CA ASP A 67 0.27 -7.82 -3.56
C ASP A 67 -0.27 -6.54 -2.93
N ILE A 68 -1.57 -6.46 -2.65
CA ILE A 68 -2.24 -5.19 -2.30
C ILE A 68 -1.67 -4.49 -1.08
N HIS A 69 -1.06 -5.22 -0.14
CA HIS A 69 -0.44 -4.66 1.07
C HIS A 69 1.07 -4.40 0.90
N ALA A 70 1.69 -4.89 -0.19
CA ALA A 70 3.15 -4.92 -0.35
C ALA A 70 3.80 -3.53 -0.22
N ALA A 71 3.15 -2.46 -0.71
CA ALA A 71 3.65 -1.09 -0.57
C ALA A 71 3.81 -0.64 0.89
N TYR A 72 3.02 -1.17 1.81
CA TYR A 72 3.10 -0.85 3.23
C TYR A 72 4.19 -1.60 4.00
N LEU A 73 4.78 -2.65 3.41
CA LEU A 73 5.91 -3.38 4.01
C LEU A 73 7.17 -2.51 4.15
N PHE A 74 7.31 -1.46 3.34
CA PHE A 74 8.41 -0.51 3.47
C PHE A 74 8.41 0.23 4.83
N ASN A 75 7.25 0.45 5.45
CA ASN A 75 7.16 1.05 6.79
C ASN A 75 7.92 0.21 7.82
N ALA A 76 7.72 -1.11 7.83
CA ALA A 76 8.45 -2.02 8.71
C ALA A 76 9.95 -2.05 8.40
N ALA A 77 10.32 -1.85 7.13
CA ALA A 77 11.71 -1.74 6.73
C ALA A 77 12.37 -0.38 7.05
N GLY A 78 11.63 0.57 7.67
CA GLY A 78 12.13 1.91 8.00
C GLY A 78 12.22 2.85 6.79
N ARG A 79 11.47 2.56 5.72
CA ARG A 79 11.44 3.35 4.48
C ARG A 79 10.01 3.85 4.16
N PRO A 80 9.42 4.68 5.05
CA PRO A 80 8.08 5.23 4.82
C PRO A 80 8.00 6.11 3.56
N ASP A 81 9.10 6.68 3.12
CA ASP A 81 9.19 7.39 1.85
C ASP A 81 8.84 6.49 0.66
N LEU A 82 9.29 5.23 0.65
CA LEU A 82 8.94 4.27 -0.40
C LEU A 82 7.49 3.79 -0.27
N THR A 83 6.96 3.61 0.93
CA THR A 83 5.52 3.39 1.11
C THR A 83 4.72 4.51 0.44
N GLN A 84 5.02 5.77 0.74
CA GLN A 84 4.30 6.93 0.20
C GLN A 84 4.44 7.05 -1.31
N LYS A 85 5.65 6.83 -1.85
CA LYS A 85 5.91 6.78 -3.30
C LYS A 85 5.01 5.76 -3.99
N TRP A 86 5.06 4.52 -3.53
CA TRP A 86 4.37 3.42 -4.22
C TRP A 86 2.87 3.41 -3.99
N VAL A 87 2.39 3.78 -2.80
CA VAL A 87 0.96 3.99 -2.55
C VAL A 87 0.40 5.08 -3.46
N ARG A 88 1.11 6.21 -3.63
CA ARG A 88 0.70 7.28 -4.55
C ARG A 88 0.65 6.78 -5.99
N TRP A 89 1.67 6.06 -6.45
CA TRP A 89 1.71 5.47 -7.78
C TRP A 89 0.52 4.52 -8.02
N ILE A 90 0.20 3.65 -7.04
CA ILE A 90 -0.96 2.74 -7.13
C ILE A 90 -2.26 3.53 -7.24
N LEU A 91 -2.46 4.54 -6.39
CA LEU A 91 -3.65 5.38 -6.42
C LEU A 91 -3.87 6.07 -7.77
N GLU A 92 -2.79 6.49 -8.43
CA GLU A 92 -2.84 7.22 -9.69
C GLU A 92 -2.91 6.32 -10.93
N THR A 93 -2.35 5.09 -10.86
CA THR A 93 -2.21 4.23 -12.04
C THR A 93 -3.08 2.98 -12.03
N LYS A 94 -3.51 2.52 -10.85
CA LYS A 94 -4.26 1.26 -10.67
C LYS A 94 -5.73 1.46 -10.34
N HIS A 95 -6.17 2.71 -10.37
CA HIS A 95 -7.57 3.09 -10.19
C HIS A 95 -7.98 4.13 -11.24
N GLY A 96 -9.22 4.06 -11.71
CA GLY A 96 -9.76 4.97 -12.71
C GLY A 96 -11.27 5.19 -12.52
N ASP A 97 -11.79 6.25 -13.15
CA ASP A 97 -13.20 6.67 -13.08
C ASP A 97 -14.07 6.12 -14.22
N ASN A 98 -13.72 4.96 -14.75
CA ASN A 98 -14.42 4.31 -15.85
C ASN A 98 -14.79 2.86 -15.52
N PHE A 99 -15.49 2.17 -16.43
CA PHE A 99 -15.95 0.79 -16.23
C PHE A 99 -14.84 -0.26 -16.04
N VAL A 100 -13.61 0.07 -16.40
CA VAL A 100 -12.42 -0.78 -16.24
C VAL A 100 -11.47 -0.14 -15.21
N GLY A 101 -12.04 0.51 -14.22
CA GLY A 101 -11.32 1.33 -13.25
C GLY A 101 -10.54 0.58 -12.16
N LEU A 102 -10.47 -0.76 -12.25
CA LEU A 102 -9.73 -1.59 -11.30
C LEU A 102 -8.82 -2.58 -12.05
N ASP A 103 -7.73 -2.98 -11.41
CA ASP A 103 -6.83 -4.03 -11.89
C ASP A 103 -7.41 -5.43 -11.57
N GLY A 104 -8.47 -5.84 -12.23
CA GLY A 104 -9.15 -7.10 -11.99
C GLY A 104 -10.49 -6.93 -11.26
N ASN A 105 -10.87 -7.90 -10.43
CA ASN A 105 -12.12 -7.87 -9.68
C ASN A 105 -11.99 -7.06 -8.41
N ASP A 106 -13.08 -6.42 -7.99
CA ASP A 106 -13.13 -5.67 -6.71
C ASP A 106 -13.07 -6.59 -5.46
N ASP A 107 -13.33 -7.89 -5.64
CA ASP A 107 -13.26 -8.92 -4.61
C ASP A 107 -13.98 -8.55 -3.31
N GLY A 108 -15.30 -8.35 -3.43
CA GLY A 108 -16.14 -8.00 -2.29
C GLY A 108 -15.90 -6.60 -1.72
N GLY A 109 -15.34 -5.71 -2.51
CA GLY A 109 -15.04 -4.34 -2.09
C GLY A 109 -13.58 -4.13 -1.65
N THR A 110 -12.71 -5.13 -1.81
CA THR A 110 -11.33 -5.09 -1.32
C THR A 110 -10.53 -3.98 -1.99
N LEU A 111 -10.55 -3.86 -3.32
CA LEU A 111 -9.79 -2.84 -4.04
C LEU A 111 -10.39 -1.44 -3.85
N SER A 112 -11.72 -1.33 -3.83
CA SER A 112 -12.42 -0.07 -3.51
C SER A 112 -12.10 0.41 -2.10
N ALA A 113 -12.10 -0.48 -1.10
CA ALA A 113 -11.71 -0.16 0.26
C ALA A 113 -10.22 0.22 0.35
N TRP A 114 -9.35 -0.47 -0.37
CA TRP A 114 -7.93 -0.14 -0.44
C TRP A 114 -7.72 1.29 -0.93
N TYR A 115 -8.42 1.68 -2.01
CA TYR A 115 -8.36 3.04 -2.55
C TYR A 115 -8.78 4.07 -1.50
N ILE A 116 -9.93 3.85 -0.85
CA ILE A 116 -10.47 4.80 0.15
C ILE A 116 -9.50 4.95 1.31
N PHE A 117 -9.05 3.86 1.93
CA PHE A 117 -8.13 3.92 3.06
C PHE A 117 -6.79 4.55 2.68
N SER A 118 -6.21 4.16 1.57
CA SER A 118 -4.93 4.70 1.10
C SER A 118 -5.03 6.19 0.72
N ALA A 119 -6.16 6.62 0.12
CA ALA A 119 -6.43 8.03 -0.17
C ALA A 119 -6.60 8.88 1.11
N LEU A 120 -7.08 8.27 2.20
CA LEU A 120 -7.14 8.88 3.52
C LEU A 120 -5.76 8.96 4.21
N GLY A 121 -4.77 8.22 3.73
CA GLY A 121 -3.41 8.22 4.26
C GLY A 121 -3.12 7.15 5.30
N PHE A 122 -3.95 6.13 5.44
CA PHE A 122 -3.70 4.98 6.31
C PHE A 122 -4.30 3.69 5.73
N TYR A 123 -3.83 2.53 6.18
CA TYR A 123 -4.27 1.23 5.69
C TYR A 123 -4.36 0.21 6.82
N PRO A 124 -5.50 -0.47 7.02
CA PRO A 124 -5.69 -1.42 8.10
C PRO A 124 -4.90 -2.71 7.86
N VAL A 125 -4.25 -3.23 8.90
CA VAL A 125 -3.70 -4.59 8.89
C VAL A 125 -4.81 -5.55 9.32
N ALA A 126 -5.28 -6.36 8.38
CA ALA A 126 -6.43 -7.24 8.58
C ALA A 126 -6.26 -8.15 9.81
N GLY A 127 -7.31 -8.23 10.63
CA GLY A 127 -7.32 -9.05 11.85
C GLY A 127 -6.62 -8.42 13.06
N THR A 128 -6.19 -7.16 12.96
CA THR A 128 -5.55 -6.40 14.05
C THR A 128 -6.22 -5.05 14.27
N ASP A 129 -5.78 -4.31 15.28
CA ASP A 129 -6.11 -2.90 15.51
C ASP A 129 -5.01 -1.94 15.00
N ILE A 130 -4.10 -2.45 14.16
CA ILE A 130 -2.99 -1.68 13.60
C ILE A 130 -3.38 -1.07 12.24
N TYR A 131 -3.03 0.20 12.05
CA TYR A 131 -3.13 0.90 10.77
C TYR A 131 -1.75 1.39 10.34
N GLN A 132 -1.31 0.97 9.16
CA GLN A 132 -0.11 1.47 8.51
C GLN A 132 -0.34 2.89 8.00
N LEU A 133 0.65 3.78 8.11
CA LEU A 133 0.53 5.17 7.69
C LEU A 133 1.17 5.38 6.31
N GLY A 134 0.50 6.17 5.49
CA GLY A 134 0.95 6.70 4.21
C GLY A 134 0.90 8.22 4.18
N ALA A 135 0.61 8.80 3.02
CA ALA A 135 0.34 10.23 2.84
C ALA A 135 -1.05 10.44 2.23
N PRO A 136 -1.92 11.29 2.84
CA PRO A 136 -3.27 11.48 2.34
C PRO A 136 -3.31 12.19 0.98
N LEU A 137 -4.34 11.90 0.18
CA LEU A 137 -4.61 12.60 -1.08
C LEU A 137 -5.31 13.96 -0.89
N PHE A 138 -5.85 14.22 0.28
CA PHE A 138 -6.67 15.39 0.53
C PHE A 138 -6.03 16.31 1.57
N LYS A 139 -6.25 17.62 1.43
CA LYS A 139 -5.80 18.61 2.41
C LYS A 139 -6.42 18.36 3.79
N SER A 140 -7.69 18.02 3.81
CA SER A 140 -8.39 17.66 5.04
C SER A 140 -9.55 16.71 4.75
N THR A 141 -9.80 15.79 5.68
CA THR A 141 -10.92 14.85 5.63
C THR A 141 -11.52 14.70 7.02
N GLU A 142 -12.84 14.62 7.07
CA GLU A 142 -13.59 14.32 8.30
C GLU A 142 -14.42 13.06 8.11
N ILE A 143 -14.31 12.12 9.05
CA ILE A 143 -15.06 10.87 9.05
C ILE A 143 -15.83 10.78 10.36
N LYS A 144 -17.15 10.70 10.26
CA LYS A 144 -18.01 10.49 11.41
C LYS A 144 -18.07 9.01 11.77
N ILE A 145 -17.64 8.67 12.98
CA ILE A 145 -17.65 7.30 13.53
C ILE A 145 -18.50 7.31 14.81
N GLY A 146 -19.77 6.94 14.67
CA GLY A 146 -20.74 7.07 15.77
C GLY A 146 -20.88 8.54 16.19
N ASP A 147 -20.59 8.84 17.45
CA ASP A 147 -20.62 10.21 18.01
C ASP A 147 -19.25 10.91 17.96
N LYS A 148 -18.24 10.28 17.38
CA LYS A 148 -16.88 10.83 17.24
C LYS A 148 -16.61 11.25 15.80
N ILE A 149 -15.64 12.16 15.67
CA ILE A 149 -15.13 12.60 14.37
C ILE A 149 -13.62 12.25 14.33
N LEU A 150 -13.21 11.50 13.29
CA LEU A 150 -11.82 11.40 12.91
C LEU A 150 -11.54 12.51 11.90
N GLN A 151 -10.62 13.40 12.25
CA GLN A 151 -10.15 14.45 11.35
C GLN A 151 -8.72 14.12 10.91
N ILE A 152 -8.46 14.18 9.60
CA ILE A 152 -7.14 14.01 8.99
C ILE A 152 -6.77 15.30 8.30
N ILE A 153 -5.62 15.87 8.65
CA ILE A 153 -5.14 17.15 8.12
C ILE A 153 -3.74 16.96 7.54
N ALA A 154 -3.55 17.37 6.28
CA ALA A 154 -2.24 17.44 5.65
C ALA A 154 -1.76 18.89 5.62
N ASP A 155 -0.83 19.24 6.51
CA ASP A 155 -0.20 20.55 6.51
C ASP A 155 0.66 20.75 5.25
N ASN A 156 0.69 21.96 4.73
CA ASN A 156 1.41 22.31 3.49
C ASN A 156 1.02 21.44 2.28
N TYR A 157 -0.24 21.04 2.21
CA TYR A 157 -0.76 20.24 1.12
C TYR A 157 -0.59 20.93 -0.23
N ALA A 158 -0.05 20.20 -1.21
CA ALA A 158 -0.15 20.47 -2.63
C ALA A 158 -0.30 19.15 -3.40
N PRO A 159 -0.89 19.13 -4.60
CA PRO A 159 -1.14 17.89 -5.35
C PRO A 159 0.12 17.06 -5.64
N ASP A 160 1.26 17.72 -5.78
CA ASP A 160 2.59 17.13 -6.02
C ASP A 160 3.39 16.85 -4.74
N HIS A 161 2.88 17.23 -3.57
CA HIS A 161 3.48 16.91 -2.29
C HIS A 161 3.07 15.50 -1.86
N ILE A 162 3.82 14.50 -2.30
CA ILE A 162 3.51 13.09 -2.04
C ILE A 162 4.10 12.56 -0.73
N TYR A 163 4.93 13.36 -0.04
CA TYR A 163 5.63 12.91 1.17
C TYR A 163 5.17 13.68 2.42
N ALA A 164 4.75 12.92 3.44
CA ALA A 164 4.60 13.37 4.80
C ALA A 164 5.89 13.03 5.59
N TYR A 165 6.47 14.00 6.25
CA TYR A 165 7.73 13.82 7.00
C TYR A 165 7.51 13.59 8.49
N ARG A 166 6.34 13.99 8.99
CA ARG A 166 5.97 13.89 10.42
C ARG A 166 4.49 13.63 10.54
N VAL A 167 4.13 12.85 11.53
CA VAL A 167 2.73 12.55 11.85
C VAL A 167 2.46 12.84 13.32
N TRP A 168 1.30 13.39 13.60
CA TRP A 168 0.77 13.58 14.96
C TRP A 168 -0.56 12.87 15.10
N LEU A 169 -0.79 12.25 16.24
CA LEU A 169 -2.08 11.70 16.64
C LEU A 169 -2.51 12.39 17.94
N ASN A 170 -3.62 13.15 17.90
CA ASN A 170 -4.11 13.94 19.03
C ASN A 170 -2.99 14.77 19.70
N ASP A 171 -2.28 15.58 18.90
CA ASP A 171 -1.17 16.45 19.29
C ASP A 171 0.10 15.74 19.81
N GLN A 172 0.13 14.42 19.74
CA GLN A 172 1.33 13.63 20.06
C GLN A 172 2.10 13.28 18.78
N HIS A 173 3.38 13.65 18.72
CA HIS A 173 4.26 13.24 17.64
C HIS A 173 4.44 11.73 17.63
N LEU A 174 4.30 11.11 16.47
CA LEU A 174 4.60 9.70 16.25
C LEU A 174 6.01 9.57 15.66
N ASP A 175 6.83 8.71 16.25
CA ASP A 175 8.15 8.33 15.74
C ASP A 175 8.12 7.01 14.95
N ARG A 176 6.91 6.56 14.62
CA ARG A 176 6.63 5.33 13.88
C ARG A 176 5.57 5.58 12.79
N TRP A 177 5.54 4.74 11.78
CA TRP A 177 4.62 4.84 10.63
C TRP A 177 3.45 3.86 10.72
N TRP A 178 2.93 3.67 11.90
CA TRP A 178 1.69 2.93 12.19
C TRP A 178 1.04 3.44 13.49
N ILE A 179 -0.25 3.25 13.61
CA ILE A 179 -1.07 3.56 14.79
C ILE A 179 -1.92 2.36 15.18
#